data_ffa7e8c93c400daea16d80a639d30352
#
_entry.id   ffa7e8c93c400daea16d80a639d30352
#
_cell.length_a   1.000
_cell.length_b   1.000
_cell.length_c   1.000
_cell.angle_alpha   90.00
_cell.angle_beta   90.00
_cell.angle_gamma   90.00
#
_symmetry.space_group_name_H-M   'P 1'
#
loop_
_entity.id
_entity.type
_entity.pdbx_description
1 polymer ?
#
loop_
_entity_poly.entity_id
_entity_poly.type
_entity_poly.pdbx_seq_one_letter_code
_entity_poly.pdbx_strand_id
1 'polypeptide(L)'
;MKNKIFVGEFIGSALLVMAIVGSGIMAESLTNDTAVMLLANAVATGAALYFLIVSISDISGAHFNPFVTLAMYLSKKIKSQLLPVYFTAQILGCLTGVMLANFFFDYSLSLIHI
;
A
#
# COMPACT_ATOMS: atom_id res chain seq x y z
N MET A 1 7.35 10.80 18.21
CA MET A 1 6.46 11.21 17.10
C MET A 1 6.93 10.72 15.75
N LYS A 2 8.20 11.02 15.38
CA LYS A 2 8.74 10.59 14.08
C LYS A 2 8.76 9.08 13.92
N ASN A 3 9.10 8.33 14.96
CA ASN A 3 9.12 6.87 14.91
C ASN A 3 7.74 6.27 14.69
N LYS A 4 6.72 6.82 15.32
CA LYS A 4 5.33 6.38 15.12
C LYS A 4 4.88 6.59 13.68
N ILE A 5 5.18 7.77 13.14
CA ILE A 5 4.83 8.10 11.76
C ILE A 5 5.56 7.17 10.81
N PHE A 6 6.85 6.96 11.00
CA PHE A 6 7.64 6.08 10.13
C PHE A 6 7.07 4.66 10.12
N VAL A 7 6.84 4.10 11.30
CA VAL A 7 6.33 2.72 11.41
C VAL A 7 4.95 2.60 10.77
N GLY A 8 4.04 3.53 11.05
CA GLY A 8 2.69 3.52 10.47
C GLY A 8 2.71 3.64 8.96
N GLU A 9 3.49 4.58 8.41
CA GLU A 9 3.59 4.77 6.97
C GLU A 9 4.30 3.62 6.28
N PHE A 10 5.34 3.06 6.90
CA PHE A 10 6.04 1.91 6.35
C PHE A 10 5.12 0.69 6.26
N ILE A 11 4.49 0.33 7.37
CA ILE A 11 3.61 -0.84 7.42
C ILE A 11 2.40 -0.64 6.52
N GLY A 12 1.76 0.53 6.60
CA GLY A 12 0.58 0.82 5.80
C GLY A 12 0.88 0.81 4.30
N SER A 13 1.97 1.43 3.89
CA SER A 13 2.39 1.45 2.48
C SER A 13 2.73 0.06 1.99
N ALA A 14 3.43 -0.74 2.80
CA ALA A 14 3.78 -2.11 2.45
C ALA A 14 2.52 -2.97 2.26
N LEU A 15 1.59 -2.91 3.20
CA LEU A 15 0.35 -3.69 3.12
C LEU A 15 -0.55 -3.23 1.98
N LEU A 16 -0.61 -1.93 1.73
CA LEU A 16 -1.40 -1.40 0.62
C LEU A 16 -0.85 -1.90 -0.71
N VAL A 17 0.45 -1.81 -0.91
CA VAL A 17 1.09 -2.27 -2.15
C VAL A 17 0.96 -3.78 -2.29
N MET A 18 1.07 -4.54 -1.20
CA MET A 18 0.80 -5.98 -1.25
C MET A 18 -0.61 -6.27 -1.74
N ALA A 19 -1.60 -5.52 -1.28
CA ALA A 19 -2.98 -5.69 -1.72
C ALA A 19 -3.13 -5.35 -3.21
N ILE A 20 -2.50 -4.26 -3.67
CA ILE A 20 -2.57 -3.84 -5.07
C ILE A 20 -1.92 -4.88 -5.98
N VAL A 21 -0.68 -5.24 -5.72
CA VAL A 21 0.08 -6.16 -6.56
C VAL A 21 -0.47 -7.58 -6.43
N GLY A 22 -0.75 -8.00 -5.20
CA GLY A 22 -1.26 -9.35 -4.94
C GLY A 22 -2.62 -9.61 -5.58
N SER A 23 -3.54 -8.67 -5.46
CA SER A 23 -4.86 -8.82 -6.09
C SER A 23 -4.76 -8.82 -7.61
N GLY A 24 -3.81 -8.04 -8.17
CA GLY A 24 -3.55 -8.05 -9.61
C GLY A 24 -3.04 -9.40 -10.09
N ILE A 25 -2.06 -9.98 -9.39
CA ILE A 25 -1.51 -11.30 -9.72
C ILE A 25 -2.60 -12.37 -9.64
N MET A 26 -3.39 -12.37 -8.57
CA MET A 26 -4.46 -13.35 -8.40
C MET A 26 -5.53 -13.20 -9.47
N ALA A 27 -5.92 -11.98 -9.80
CA ALA A 27 -6.92 -11.73 -10.83
C ALA A 27 -6.47 -12.23 -12.20
N GLU A 28 -5.20 -11.99 -12.55
CA GLU A 28 -4.63 -12.49 -13.81
C GLU A 28 -4.67 -14.02 -13.91
N SER A 29 -4.50 -14.71 -12.78
CA SER A 29 -4.53 -16.17 -12.77
C SER A 29 -5.95 -16.75 -12.86
N LEU A 30 -6.96 -15.97 -12.48
CA LEU A 30 -8.33 -16.47 -12.37
C LEU A 30 -9.22 -16.12 -13.57
N THR A 31 -8.87 -15.13 -14.36
CA THR A 31 -9.70 -14.68 -15.48
C THR A 31 -8.83 -14.12 -16.59
N ASN A 32 -9.36 -14.18 -17.83
CA ASN A 32 -8.74 -13.53 -18.99
C ASN A 32 -9.43 -12.21 -19.33
N ASP A 33 -10.49 -11.85 -18.60
CA ASP A 33 -11.25 -10.63 -18.87
C ASP A 33 -10.58 -9.45 -18.15
N THR A 34 -10.05 -8.52 -18.93
CA THR A 34 -9.35 -7.35 -18.42
C THR A 34 -10.24 -6.48 -17.54
N ALA A 35 -11.51 -6.34 -17.88
CA ALA A 35 -12.44 -5.54 -17.07
C ALA A 35 -12.66 -6.18 -15.70
N VAL A 36 -12.76 -7.50 -15.63
CA VAL A 36 -12.89 -8.23 -14.36
C VAL A 36 -11.62 -8.11 -13.54
N MET A 37 -10.45 -8.21 -14.17
CA MET A 37 -9.17 -8.02 -13.49
C MET A 37 -9.10 -6.64 -12.84
N LEU A 38 -9.46 -5.61 -13.59
CA LEU A 38 -9.44 -4.22 -13.10
C LEU A 38 -10.41 -4.03 -11.95
N LEU A 39 -11.62 -4.56 -12.08
CA LEU A 39 -12.63 -4.45 -11.04
C LEU A 39 -12.18 -5.15 -9.75
N ALA A 40 -11.68 -6.36 -9.86
CA ALA A 40 -11.20 -7.11 -8.70
C ALA A 40 -10.05 -6.37 -8.00
N ASN A 41 -9.10 -5.87 -8.77
CA ASN A 41 -7.97 -5.11 -8.24
C ASN A 41 -8.45 -3.83 -7.56
N ALA A 42 -9.37 -3.10 -8.17
CA ALA A 42 -9.90 -1.85 -7.63
C ALA A 42 -10.65 -2.07 -6.31
N VAL A 43 -11.49 -3.11 -6.25
CA VAL A 43 -12.25 -3.44 -5.04
C VAL A 43 -11.30 -3.83 -3.91
N ALA A 44 -10.34 -4.71 -4.19
CA ALA A 44 -9.35 -5.13 -3.19
C ALA A 44 -8.52 -3.94 -2.68
N THR A 45 -8.09 -3.08 -3.58
CA THR A 45 -7.30 -1.89 -3.23
C THR A 45 -8.11 -0.92 -2.36
N GLY A 46 -9.36 -0.66 -2.76
CA GLY A 46 -10.23 0.24 -1.99
C GLY A 46 -10.54 -0.30 -0.60
N ALA A 47 -10.82 -1.59 -0.51
CA ALA A 47 -11.08 -2.23 0.78
C ALA A 47 -9.84 -2.20 1.69
N ALA A 48 -8.67 -2.51 1.15
CA ALA A 48 -7.42 -2.45 1.90
C ALA A 48 -7.10 -1.02 2.35
N LEU A 49 -7.28 -0.05 1.48
CA LEU A 49 -7.03 1.35 1.80
C LEU A 49 -7.96 1.82 2.91
N TYR A 50 -9.25 1.50 2.82
CA TYR A 50 -10.21 1.85 3.87
C TYR A 50 -9.79 1.26 5.22
N PHE A 51 -9.48 -0.03 5.25
CA PHE A 51 -9.06 -0.72 6.47
C PHE A 51 -7.79 -0.07 7.06
N LEU A 52 -6.80 0.23 6.21
CA LEU A 52 -5.54 0.81 6.66
C LEU A 52 -5.71 2.24 7.18
N ILE A 53 -6.55 3.03 6.52
CA ILE A 53 -6.84 4.40 6.99
C ILE A 53 -7.48 4.34 8.38
N VAL A 54 -8.49 3.52 8.56
CA VAL A 54 -9.17 3.39 9.84
C VAL A 54 -8.22 2.90 10.93
N SER A 55 -7.34 1.95 10.58
CA SER A 55 -6.44 1.32 11.56
C SER A 55 -5.24 2.18 11.93
N ILE A 56 -4.70 2.96 10.98
CA ILE A 56 -3.38 3.59 11.12
C ILE A 56 -3.47 5.13 11.19
N SER A 57 -4.64 5.73 10.94
CA SER A 57 -4.76 7.20 10.94
C SER A 57 -4.30 7.83 12.25
N ASP A 58 -4.59 7.22 13.38
CA ASP A 58 -4.19 7.74 14.69
C ASP A 58 -2.69 7.60 14.94
N ILE A 59 -2.02 6.73 14.21
CA ILE A 59 -0.58 6.47 14.37
C ILE A 59 0.23 7.41 13.50
N SER A 60 -0.13 7.53 12.20
CA SER A 60 0.68 8.29 11.25
C SER A 60 -0.09 9.32 10.44
N GLY A 61 -1.39 9.33 10.52
CA GLY A 61 -2.26 10.12 9.63
C GLY A 61 -2.67 9.35 8.38
N ALA A 62 -2.09 8.17 8.15
CA ALA A 62 -2.47 7.26 7.06
C ALA A 62 -2.42 7.92 5.68
N HIS A 63 -1.28 8.49 5.33
CA HIS A 63 -1.08 9.07 4.00
C HIS A 63 -0.82 7.99 2.94
N PHE A 64 0.17 7.14 3.17
CA PHE A 64 0.58 6.00 2.32
C PHE A 64 0.94 6.40 0.89
N ASN A 65 1.06 7.69 0.61
CA ASN A 65 1.26 8.21 -0.75
C ASN A 65 1.98 9.54 -0.65
N PRO A 66 3.09 9.75 -1.40
CA PRO A 66 3.81 11.02 -1.36
C PRO A 66 2.96 12.23 -1.79
N PHE A 67 2.02 12.04 -2.72
CA PHE A 67 1.14 13.12 -3.15
C PHE A 67 0.18 13.54 -2.04
N VAL A 68 -0.34 12.59 -1.26
CA VAL A 68 -1.19 12.91 -0.10
C VAL A 68 -0.38 13.67 0.93
N THR A 69 0.84 13.23 1.19
CA THR A 69 1.73 13.93 2.13
C THR A 69 2.03 15.36 1.66
N LEU A 70 2.29 15.53 0.38
CA LEU A 70 2.52 16.85 -0.20
C LEU A 70 1.29 17.74 -0.05
N ALA A 71 0.11 17.20 -0.33
CA ALA A 71 -1.15 17.94 -0.17
C ALA A 71 -1.36 18.36 1.29
N MET A 72 -1.06 17.48 2.24
CA MET A 72 -1.17 17.81 3.66
C MET A 72 -0.19 18.90 4.08
N TYR A 73 1.03 18.85 3.54
CA TYR A 73 2.00 19.90 3.77
C TYR A 73 1.55 21.25 3.20
N LEU A 74 1.08 21.27 1.96
CA LEU A 74 0.59 22.50 1.33
C LEU A 74 -0.63 23.05 2.04
N SER A 75 -1.44 22.22 2.65
CA SER A 75 -2.59 22.61 3.46
C SER A 75 -2.22 23.00 4.89
N LYS A 76 -0.92 23.03 5.20
CA LYS A 76 -0.37 23.40 6.51
C LYS A 76 -0.81 22.45 7.64
N LYS A 77 -1.12 21.21 7.31
CA LYS A 77 -1.53 20.21 8.31
C LYS A 77 -0.36 19.44 8.89
N ILE A 78 0.80 19.45 8.22
CA ILE A 78 2.03 18.84 8.73
C ILE A 78 3.19 19.80 8.54
N LYS A 79 4.23 19.62 9.35
CA LYS A 79 5.44 20.44 9.31
C LYS A 79 6.41 19.89 8.27
N SER A 80 7.22 20.77 7.70
CA SER A 80 8.22 20.39 6.69
C SER A 80 9.24 19.37 7.20
N GLN A 81 9.55 19.38 8.49
CA GLN A 81 10.47 18.41 9.09
C GLN A 81 9.97 16.96 9.00
N LEU A 82 8.66 16.76 8.84
CA LEU A 82 8.06 15.44 8.73
C LEU A 82 8.07 14.88 7.31
N LEU A 83 8.27 15.73 6.29
CA LEU A 83 8.27 15.29 4.90
C LEU A 83 9.26 14.16 4.62
N PRO A 84 10.54 14.25 5.04
CA PRO A 84 11.47 13.15 4.82
C PRO A 84 11.04 11.85 5.51
N VAL A 85 10.43 11.95 6.69
CA VAL A 85 9.95 10.78 7.44
C VAL A 85 8.87 10.07 6.64
N TYR A 86 7.87 10.80 6.16
CA TYR A 86 6.78 10.24 5.36
C TYR A 86 7.31 9.63 4.06
N PHE A 87 8.11 10.39 3.31
CA PHE A 87 8.58 9.94 1.99
C PHE A 87 9.47 8.71 2.11
N THR A 88 10.40 8.69 3.05
CA THR A 88 11.29 7.54 3.24
C THR A 88 10.51 6.31 3.64
N ALA A 89 9.59 6.44 4.61
CA ALA A 89 8.77 5.33 5.06
C ALA A 89 7.90 4.77 3.94
N GLN A 90 7.30 5.64 3.14
CA GLN A 90 6.44 5.24 2.04
C GLN A 90 7.23 4.52 0.94
N ILE A 91 8.39 5.03 0.56
CA ILE A 91 9.23 4.42 -0.47
C ILE A 91 9.71 3.04 -0.02
N LEU A 92 10.26 2.95 1.19
CA LEU A 92 10.74 1.67 1.72
C LEU A 92 9.60 0.69 1.93
N GLY A 93 8.45 1.16 2.38
CA GLY A 93 7.25 0.35 2.55
C GLY A 93 6.76 -0.21 1.23
N CYS A 94 6.69 0.63 0.19
CA CYS A 94 6.25 0.19 -1.14
C CYS A 94 7.19 -0.86 -1.72
N LEU A 95 8.51 -0.65 -1.62
CA LEU A 95 9.48 -1.64 -2.09
C LEU A 95 9.33 -2.96 -1.36
N THR A 96 9.18 -2.91 -0.05
CA THR A 96 8.96 -4.12 0.77
C THR A 96 7.66 -4.81 0.37
N GLY A 97 6.60 -4.04 0.17
CA GLY A 97 5.29 -4.57 -0.22
C GLY A 97 5.32 -5.28 -1.57
N VAL A 98 6.00 -4.70 -2.56
CA VAL A 98 6.16 -5.33 -3.88
C VAL A 98 6.92 -6.65 -3.75
N MET A 99 8.02 -6.66 -3.01
CA MET A 99 8.83 -7.87 -2.82
C MET A 99 8.03 -8.97 -2.13
N LEU A 100 7.30 -8.63 -1.07
CA LEU A 100 6.49 -9.60 -0.35
C LEU A 100 5.33 -10.11 -1.19
N ALA A 101 4.68 -9.25 -1.98
CA ALA A 101 3.59 -9.67 -2.85
C ALA A 101 4.08 -10.65 -3.90
N ASN A 102 5.19 -10.37 -4.54
CA ASN A 102 5.77 -11.29 -5.54
C ASN A 102 6.16 -12.61 -4.90
N PHE A 103 6.77 -12.57 -3.72
CA PHE A 103 7.17 -13.79 -3.04
C PHE A 103 5.96 -14.66 -2.68
N PHE A 104 4.95 -14.08 -2.05
CA PHE A 104 3.80 -14.86 -1.55
C PHE A 104 2.87 -15.30 -2.68
N PHE A 105 2.53 -14.40 -3.59
CA PHE A 105 1.50 -14.69 -4.60
C PHE A 105 2.05 -15.47 -5.78
N ASP A 106 3.26 -15.17 -6.23
CA ASP A 106 3.90 -15.96 -7.29
C ASP A 106 4.19 -17.38 -6.82
N TYR A 107 4.67 -17.53 -5.57
CA TYR A 107 4.91 -18.84 -4.99
C TYR A 107 3.63 -19.65 -4.88
N SER A 108 2.55 -19.01 -4.41
CA SER A 108 1.23 -19.67 -4.29
C SER A 108 0.71 -20.13 -5.65
N LEU A 109 0.86 -19.31 -6.67
CA LEU A 109 0.46 -19.66 -8.03
C LEU A 109 1.27 -20.83 -8.58
N SER A 110 2.57 -20.86 -8.31
CA SER A 110 3.42 -21.99 -8.70
C SER A 110 2.92 -23.29 -8.10
N LEU A 111 2.52 -23.27 -6.85
CA LEU A 111 1.98 -24.47 -6.17
C LEU A 111 0.65 -24.90 -6.78
N ILE A 112 -0.20 -23.95 -7.17
CA ILE A 112 -1.50 -24.25 -7.78
C ILE A 112 -1.32 -24.89 -9.17
N HIS A 113 -0.29 -24.48 -9.90
CA HIS A 113 -0.05 -24.97 -11.27
C HIS A 113 0.77 -26.27 -11.34
N ILE A 114 1.25 -26.76 -10.22
CA ILE A 114 1.93 -28.05 -10.14
C ILE A 114 0.91 -29.17 -10.15
#